data_6c89a445894af565d31b55f25d7ffa31
#
_entry.id   6c89a445894af565d31b55f25d7ffa31
#
_cell.length_a   1.000
_cell.length_b   1.000
_cell.length_c   1.000
_cell.angle_alpha   90.00
_cell.angle_beta   90.00
_cell.angle_gamma   90.00
#
_symmetry.space_group_name_H-M   'P 1'
#
loop_
_entity.id
_entity.type
_entity.pdbx_description
1 polymer ?
#
loop_
_entity_poly.entity_id
_entity_poly.type
_entity_poly.pdbx_seq_one_letter_code
_entity_poly.pdbx_strand_id
1 'polypeptide(L)'
;TVKEPEAVRASIGFLTNEIKLDPQFSARYLFDFFGRLHQVPEDKLKERREELFSYFGIDGFEDKKIEELSTGMKQKAAIAVSLVHDPDIVIFDEPTSGLDIITARSVTDYLLELKKKGKLVIVSTHIMSEAEKLCDRLVVIIDGRKVSEGTLDNIYSDTGKDNLEDAFFELYRLNHKEDR
;
A
#
# COMPACT_ATOMS: atom_id res chain seq x y z
N THR A 1 -20.41 -5.39 -3.59
CA THR A 1 -20.02 -4.01 -3.94
C THR A 1 -21.20 -3.15 -4.37
N VAL A 2 -22.05 -3.65 -5.26
CA VAL A 2 -23.21 -2.88 -5.77
C VAL A 2 -24.36 -2.83 -4.76
N LYS A 3 -24.54 -3.89 -3.96
CA LYS A 3 -25.65 -4.00 -3.01
C LYS A 3 -25.40 -3.29 -1.67
N GLU A 4 -24.15 -3.24 -1.23
CA GLU A 4 -23.75 -2.69 0.09
C GLU A 4 -22.46 -1.86 -0.03
N PRO A 5 -22.48 -0.71 -0.71
CA PRO A 5 -21.27 0.06 -0.98
C PRO A 5 -20.63 0.65 0.29
N GLU A 6 -21.41 0.93 1.32
CA GLU A 6 -20.90 1.46 2.60
C GLU A 6 -20.14 0.40 3.38
N ALA A 7 -20.67 -0.82 3.48
CA ALA A 7 -20.00 -1.93 4.14
C ALA A 7 -18.67 -2.26 3.46
N VAL A 8 -18.63 -2.21 2.12
CA VAL A 8 -17.39 -2.42 1.36
C VAL A 8 -16.37 -1.32 1.65
N ARG A 9 -16.79 -0.05 1.65
CA ARG A 9 -15.87 1.06 1.98
C ARG A 9 -15.36 0.99 3.41
N ALA A 10 -16.17 0.53 4.35
CA ALA A 10 -15.78 0.35 5.73
C ALA A 10 -14.73 -0.76 5.93
N SER A 11 -14.65 -1.73 5.02
CA SER A 11 -13.70 -2.84 5.11
C SER A 11 -12.40 -2.63 4.34
N ILE A 12 -12.28 -1.55 3.55
CA ILE A 12 -11.13 -1.33 2.65
C ILE A 12 -10.38 -0.06 3.03
N GLY A 13 -9.08 -0.18 3.27
CA GLY A 13 -8.12 0.92 3.24
C GLY A 13 -7.51 1.02 1.83
N PHE A 14 -7.65 2.17 1.19
CA PHE A 14 -7.22 2.37 -0.19
C PHE A 14 -6.26 3.55 -0.32
N LEU A 15 -5.15 3.33 -1.00
CA LEU A 15 -4.15 4.36 -1.30
C LEU A 15 -3.77 4.28 -2.77
N THR A 16 -3.87 5.40 -3.48
CA THR A 16 -3.35 5.56 -4.84
C THR A 16 -1.91 6.07 -4.82
N ASN A 17 -1.18 5.89 -5.91
CA ASN A 17 0.16 6.45 -6.10
C ASN A 17 0.19 7.99 -6.03
N GLU A 18 -0.91 8.66 -6.30
CA GLU A 18 -1.07 10.11 -6.11
C GLU A 18 -1.61 10.40 -4.71
N ILE A 19 -0.81 11.13 -3.90
CA ILE A 19 -1.23 11.57 -2.58
C ILE A 19 -2.28 12.66 -2.72
N LYS A 20 -3.56 12.31 -2.46
CA LYS A 20 -4.71 13.23 -2.57
C LYS A 20 -5.19 13.76 -1.21
N LEU A 21 -4.26 14.03 -0.31
CA LEU A 21 -4.59 14.75 0.93
C LEU A 21 -4.75 16.24 0.63
N ASP A 22 -5.78 16.85 1.20
CA ASP A 22 -6.01 18.29 1.05
C ASP A 22 -4.82 19.07 1.64
N PRO A 23 -4.14 19.92 0.85
CA PRO A 23 -2.91 20.60 1.24
C PRO A 23 -3.09 21.59 2.40
N GLN A 24 -4.31 22.10 2.63
CA GLN A 24 -4.60 23.13 3.63
C GLN A 24 -4.77 22.60 5.06
N PHE A 25 -4.98 21.29 5.20
CA PHE A 25 -5.17 20.67 6.51
C PHE A 25 -3.89 19.98 7.00
N SER A 26 -3.85 19.68 8.31
CA SER A 26 -2.76 18.91 8.91
C SER A 26 -3.04 17.40 8.87
N ALA A 27 -1.97 16.60 9.06
CA ALA A 27 -2.11 15.13 9.13
C ALA A 27 -3.06 14.72 10.27
N ARG A 28 -2.95 15.37 11.45
CA ARG A 28 -3.85 15.14 12.59
C ARG A 28 -5.29 15.43 12.23
N TYR A 29 -5.55 16.59 11.64
CA TYR A 29 -6.91 16.98 11.26
C TYR A 29 -7.54 15.95 10.30
N LEU A 30 -6.80 15.58 9.24
CA LEU A 30 -7.30 14.62 8.25
C LEU A 30 -7.52 13.23 8.86
N PHE A 31 -6.62 12.78 9.71
CA PHE A 31 -6.77 11.50 10.41
C PHE A 31 -8.06 11.48 11.26
N ASP A 32 -8.27 12.51 12.08
CA ASP A 32 -9.46 12.62 12.93
C ASP A 32 -10.74 12.77 12.09
N PHE A 33 -10.70 13.56 11.01
CA PHE A 33 -11.82 13.74 10.09
C PHE A 33 -12.25 12.43 9.45
N PHE A 34 -11.31 11.68 8.85
CA PHE A 34 -11.62 10.39 8.21
C PHE A 34 -12.01 9.33 9.24
N GLY A 35 -11.41 9.32 10.43
CA GLY A 35 -11.82 8.43 11.51
C GLY A 35 -13.27 8.63 11.91
N ARG A 36 -13.70 9.89 12.10
CA ARG A 36 -15.10 10.22 12.38
C ARG A 36 -16.03 9.89 11.22
N LEU A 37 -15.58 10.11 9.97
CA LEU A 37 -16.35 9.75 8.78
C LEU A 37 -16.60 8.23 8.71
N HIS A 38 -15.61 7.42 9.13
CA HIS A 38 -15.74 5.97 9.28
C HIS A 38 -16.41 5.54 10.60
N GLN A 39 -16.92 6.49 11.39
CA GLN A 39 -17.60 6.25 12.67
C GLN A 39 -16.73 5.50 13.70
N VAL A 40 -15.42 5.71 13.67
CA VAL A 40 -14.49 5.19 14.68
C VAL A 40 -14.76 5.89 16.01
N PRO A 41 -15.00 5.16 17.12
CA PRO A 41 -15.18 5.76 18.44
C PRO A 41 -13.98 6.62 18.85
N GLU A 42 -14.21 7.74 19.55
CA GLU A 42 -13.15 8.73 19.86
C GLU A 42 -11.99 8.14 20.68
N ASP A 43 -12.27 7.23 21.61
CA ASP A 43 -11.24 6.50 22.36
C ASP A 43 -10.35 5.64 21.43
N LYS A 44 -10.97 4.89 20.53
CA LYS A 44 -10.27 4.09 19.53
C LYS A 44 -9.53 4.94 18.51
N LEU A 45 -10.12 6.05 18.09
CA LEU A 45 -9.49 6.99 17.18
C LEU A 45 -8.19 7.56 17.77
N LYS A 46 -8.21 7.89 19.06
CA LYS A 46 -7.02 8.34 19.78
C LYS A 46 -5.94 7.24 19.84
N GLU A 47 -6.31 6.02 20.25
CA GLU A 47 -5.39 4.87 20.32
C GLU A 47 -4.75 4.61 18.93
N ARG A 48 -5.55 4.59 17.86
CA ARG A 48 -5.06 4.37 16.49
C ARG A 48 -4.14 5.48 16.02
N ARG A 49 -4.44 6.73 16.36
CA ARG A 49 -3.57 7.85 16.02
C ARG A 49 -2.21 7.73 16.71
N GLU A 50 -2.19 7.47 18.01
CA GLU A 50 -0.96 7.27 18.77
C GLU A 50 -0.12 6.12 18.18
N GLU A 51 -0.75 4.96 17.86
CA GLU A 51 -0.09 3.82 17.24
C GLU A 51 0.55 4.19 15.89
N LEU A 52 -0.26 4.71 14.95
CA LEU A 52 0.19 4.95 13.59
C LEU A 52 1.14 6.14 13.48
N PHE A 53 0.91 7.20 14.25
CA PHE A 53 1.76 8.37 14.23
C PHE A 53 3.13 8.08 14.83
N SER A 54 3.16 7.35 15.93
CA SER A 54 4.43 6.89 16.52
C SER A 54 5.18 5.95 15.58
N TYR A 55 4.48 4.98 14.97
CA TYR A 55 5.11 4.02 14.04
C TYR A 55 5.78 4.73 12.85
N PHE A 56 5.09 5.66 12.22
CA PHE A 56 5.59 6.39 11.05
C PHE A 56 6.38 7.65 11.39
N GLY A 57 6.52 8.02 12.68
CA GLY A 57 7.18 9.24 13.12
C GLY A 57 6.45 10.51 12.67
N ILE A 58 5.11 10.48 12.63
CA ILE A 58 4.25 11.61 12.26
C ILE A 58 4.17 12.62 13.40
N ASP A 59 4.35 12.20 14.66
CA ASP A 59 4.30 13.05 15.86
C ASP A 59 5.11 14.34 15.72
N GLY A 60 6.25 14.28 15.02
CA GLY A 60 7.12 15.43 14.81
C GLY A 60 6.58 16.50 13.86
N PHE A 61 5.50 16.19 13.11
CA PHE A 61 4.94 17.11 12.11
C PHE A 61 3.41 17.04 11.97
N GLU A 62 2.72 16.37 12.87
CA GLU A 62 1.29 16.08 12.78
C GLU A 62 0.39 17.32 12.66
N ASP A 63 0.83 18.47 13.21
CA ASP A 63 0.10 19.74 13.16
C ASP A 63 0.51 20.64 11.96
N LYS A 64 1.54 20.26 11.19
CA LYS A 64 1.91 20.98 9.97
C LYS A 64 0.90 20.71 8.88
N LYS A 65 0.67 21.71 8.02
CA LYS A 65 -0.15 21.52 6.83
C LYS A 65 0.50 20.54 5.85
N ILE A 66 -0.32 19.77 5.13
CA ILE A 66 0.17 18.82 4.13
C ILE A 66 1.04 19.50 3.08
N GLU A 67 0.75 20.74 2.66
CA GLU A 67 1.57 21.47 1.71
C GLU A 67 3.01 21.72 2.18
N GLU A 68 3.24 21.81 3.48
CA GLU A 68 4.57 22.05 4.09
C GLU A 68 5.41 20.77 4.25
N LEU A 69 4.84 19.59 3.96
CA LEU A 69 5.48 18.31 4.17
C LEU A 69 6.30 17.88 2.94
N SER A 70 7.40 17.15 3.19
CA SER A 70 8.13 16.45 2.13
C SER A 70 7.28 15.31 1.54
N THR A 71 7.65 14.80 0.36
CA THR A 71 6.96 13.68 -0.27
C THR A 71 6.85 12.47 0.66
N GLY A 72 7.93 12.07 1.32
CA GLY A 72 7.91 10.95 2.27
C GLY A 72 7.03 11.20 3.49
N MET A 73 6.99 12.44 4.03
CA MET A 73 6.09 12.81 5.12
C MET A 73 4.63 12.77 4.67
N LYS A 74 4.31 13.25 3.47
CA LYS A 74 2.97 13.16 2.87
C LYS A 74 2.52 11.72 2.70
N GLN A 75 3.41 10.85 2.22
CA GLN A 75 3.12 9.43 2.05
C GLN A 75 2.80 8.75 3.38
N LYS A 76 3.61 8.98 4.41
CA LYS A 76 3.36 8.46 5.77
C LYS A 76 2.00 8.92 6.30
N ALA A 77 1.68 10.21 6.16
CA ALA A 77 0.37 10.74 6.54
C ALA A 77 -0.78 10.09 5.76
N ALA A 78 -0.64 9.93 4.43
CA ALA A 78 -1.65 9.30 3.59
C ALA A 78 -1.90 7.83 3.96
N ILE A 79 -0.83 7.07 4.23
CA ILE A 79 -0.93 5.70 4.72
C ILE A 79 -1.67 5.66 6.07
N ALA A 80 -1.28 6.50 7.04
CA ALA A 80 -1.93 6.54 8.34
C ALA A 80 -3.42 6.87 8.23
N VAL A 81 -3.78 7.87 7.42
CA VAL A 81 -5.17 8.27 7.17
C VAL A 81 -5.98 7.13 6.52
N SER A 82 -5.40 6.42 5.53
CA SER A 82 -6.08 5.31 4.86
C SER A 82 -6.36 4.11 5.77
N LEU A 83 -5.65 4.00 6.88
CA LEU A 83 -5.72 2.89 7.84
C LEU A 83 -6.44 3.26 9.16
N VAL A 84 -6.99 4.47 9.26
CA VAL A 84 -7.59 4.99 10.50
C VAL A 84 -8.70 4.09 11.07
N HIS A 85 -9.50 3.47 10.20
CA HIS A 85 -10.64 2.63 10.55
C HIS A 85 -10.31 1.13 10.69
N ASP A 86 -9.01 0.79 10.74
CA ASP A 86 -8.50 -0.58 10.87
C ASP A 86 -9.10 -1.59 9.87
N PRO A 87 -9.04 -1.32 8.55
CA PRO A 87 -9.68 -2.14 7.54
C PRO A 87 -9.15 -3.57 7.50
N ASP A 88 -9.99 -4.54 7.10
CA ASP A 88 -9.58 -5.93 6.90
C ASP A 88 -8.85 -6.13 5.56
N ILE A 89 -9.09 -5.24 4.60
CA ILE A 89 -8.49 -5.28 3.27
C ILE A 89 -7.73 -3.98 3.03
N VAL A 90 -6.47 -4.08 2.65
CA VAL A 90 -5.62 -2.94 2.31
C VAL A 90 -5.21 -3.06 0.85
N ILE A 91 -5.48 -2.02 0.05
CA ILE A 91 -5.14 -1.96 -1.38
C ILE A 91 -4.30 -0.72 -1.62
N PHE A 92 -3.02 -0.90 -1.84
CA PHE A 92 -2.06 0.18 -2.04
C PHE A 92 -1.41 0.10 -3.42
N ASP A 93 -1.48 1.21 -4.14
CA ASP A 93 -0.90 1.37 -5.45
C ASP A 93 0.45 2.08 -5.34
N GLU A 94 1.54 1.38 -5.65
CA GLU A 94 2.93 1.84 -5.56
C GLU A 94 3.28 2.59 -4.25
N PRO A 95 3.05 2.00 -3.07
CA PRO A 95 3.12 2.74 -1.80
C PRO A 95 4.51 3.28 -1.43
N THR A 96 5.56 2.78 -2.07
CA THR A 96 6.97 3.14 -1.81
C THR A 96 7.60 3.97 -2.93
N SER A 97 6.85 4.22 -4.02
CA SER A 97 7.36 4.96 -5.18
C SER A 97 7.82 6.37 -4.80
N GLY A 98 9.01 6.76 -5.24
CA GLY A 98 9.58 8.08 -4.98
C GLY A 98 9.99 8.36 -3.52
N LEU A 99 10.01 7.34 -2.66
CA LEU A 99 10.46 7.47 -1.28
C LEU A 99 11.96 7.18 -1.13
N ASP A 100 12.57 7.79 -0.11
CA ASP A 100 13.90 7.38 0.33
C ASP A 100 13.87 5.97 0.94
N ILE A 101 15.03 5.32 1.00
CA ILE A 101 15.17 3.91 1.44
C ILE A 101 14.62 3.69 2.86
N ILE A 102 14.79 4.64 3.78
CA ILE A 102 14.35 4.50 5.17
C ILE A 102 12.83 4.54 5.23
N THR A 103 12.22 5.49 4.54
CA THR A 103 10.76 5.63 4.47
C THR A 103 10.12 4.43 3.74
N ALA A 104 10.66 4.01 2.59
CA ALA A 104 10.19 2.84 1.87
C ALA A 104 10.26 1.57 2.73
N ARG A 105 11.34 1.40 3.50
CA ARG A 105 11.50 0.30 4.44
C ARG A 105 10.41 0.30 5.53
N SER A 106 10.14 1.46 6.13
CA SER A 106 9.10 1.59 7.16
C SER A 106 7.72 1.19 6.63
N VAL A 107 7.39 1.62 5.40
CA VAL A 107 6.13 1.25 4.73
C VAL A 107 6.05 -0.26 4.50
N THR A 108 7.10 -0.84 3.90
CA THR A 108 7.18 -2.29 3.62
C THR A 108 7.04 -3.12 4.91
N ASP A 109 7.74 -2.74 5.97
CA ASP A 109 7.68 -3.46 7.24
C ASP A 109 6.29 -3.36 7.89
N TYR A 110 5.60 -2.21 7.75
CA TYR A 110 4.21 -2.07 8.21
C TYR A 110 3.23 -2.96 7.43
N LEU A 111 3.38 -3.06 6.11
CA LEU A 111 2.55 -3.96 5.30
C LEU A 111 2.75 -5.44 5.71
N LEU A 112 3.98 -5.83 6.04
CA LEU A 112 4.26 -7.16 6.59
C LEU A 112 3.61 -7.39 7.96
N GLU A 113 3.53 -6.36 8.80
CA GLU A 113 2.83 -6.44 10.09
C GLU A 113 1.32 -6.59 9.89
N LEU A 114 0.71 -5.85 8.95
CA LEU A 114 -0.71 -6.03 8.61
C LEU A 114 -1.01 -7.46 8.14
N LYS A 115 -0.15 -8.02 7.30
CA LYS A 115 -0.23 -9.41 6.85
C LYS A 115 -0.15 -10.39 8.04
N LYS A 116 0.79 -10.19 8.98
CA LYS A 116 0.89 -11.01 10.19
C LYS A 116 -0.34 -10.91 11.10
N LYS A 117 -1.01 -9.75 11.12
CA LYS A 117 -2.29 -9.53 11.81
C LYS A 117 -3.49 -10.18 11.09
N GLY A 118 -3.26 -10.88 9.96
CA GLY A 118 -4.30 -11.58 9.18
C GLY A 118 -5.09 -10.69 8.22
N LYS A 119 -4.64 -9.46 7.98
CA LYS A 119 -5.25 -8.57 6.99
C LYS A 119 -4.93 -9.04 5.57
N LEU A 120 -5.87 -8.86 4.63
CA LEU A 120 -5.60 -9.03 3.21
C LEU A 120 -4.90 -7.78 2.67
N VAL A 121 -3.66 -7.93 2.21
CA VAL A 121 -2.87 -6.83 1.66
C VAL A 121 -2.67 -7.06 0.16
N ILE A 122 -3.16 -6.12 -0.65
CA ILE A 122 -2.98 -6.09 -2.11
C ILE A 122 -2.10 -4.89 -2.43
N VAL A 123 -0.97 -5.13 -3.10
CA VAL A 123 -0.02 -4.08 -3.47
C VAL A 123 0.28 -4.18 -4.96
N SER A 124 0.19 -3.07 -5.67
CA SER A 124 0.84 -2.95 -6.98
C SER A 124 2.23 -2.35 -6.78
N THR A 125 3.22 -2.87 -7.47
CA THR A 125 4.58 -2.34 -7.49
C THR A 125 5.31 -2.73 -8.77
N HIS A 126 6.23 -1.90 -9.22
CA HIS A 126 7.19 -2.23 -10.26
C HIS A 126 8.58 -2.58 -9.69
N ILE A 127 8.71 -2.61 -8.35
CA ILE A 127 9.96 -2.94 -7.65
C ILE A 127 9.94 -4.43 -7.30
N MET A 128 10.66 -5.23 -8.09
CA MET A 128 10.62 -6.70 -7.99
C MET A 128 11.05 -7.21 -6.62
N SER A 129 12.08 -6.61 -6.00
CA SER A 129 12.55 -6.99 -4.66
C SER A 129 11.52 -6.71 -3.55
N GLU A 130 10.62 -5.75 -3.73
CA GLU A 130 9.50 -5.53 -2.81
C GLU A 130 8.43 -6.61 -2.98
N ALA A 131 8.08 -6.93 -4.23
CA ALA A 131 7.12 -7.99 -4.51
C ALA A 131 7.59 -9.35 -3.95
N GLU A 132 8.87 -9.70 -4.14
CA GLU A 132 9.47 -10.91 -3.55
C GLU A 132 9.36 -10.95 -2.03
N LYS A 133 9.55 -9.80 -1.37
CA LYS A 133 9.53 -9.70 0.09
C LYS A 133 8.12 -9.72 0.66
N LEU A 134 7.17 -9.04 0.01
CA LEU A 134 5.82 -8.80 0.54
C LEU A 134 4.82 -9.91 0.22
N CYS A 135 4.89 -10.46 -1.00
CA CYS A 135 3.76 -11.20 -1.57
C CYS A 135 3.87 -12.71 -1.35
N ASP A 136 2.75 -13.34 -0.96
CA ASP A 136 2.59 -14.80 -1.00
C ASP A 136 2.20 -15.27 -2.40
N ARG A 137 1.48 -14.42 -3.12
CA ARG A 137 1.01 -14.66 -4.50
C ARG A 137 1.18 -13.40 -5.31
N LEU A 138 1.54 -13.56 -6.56
CA LEU A 138 1.74 -12.49 -7.52
C LEU A 138 0.87 -12.68 -8.76
N VAL A 139 0.52 -11.56 -9.37
CA VAL A 139 -0.05 -11.49 -10.71
C VAL A 139 0.86 -10.59 -11.53
N VAL A 140 1.41 -11.11 -12.61
CA VAL A 140 2.25 -10.34 -13.53
C VAL A 140 1.40 -9.83 -14.68
N ILE A 141 1.41 -8.51 -14.86
CA ILE A 141 0.66 -7.80 -15.89
C ILE A 141 1.64 -7.16 -16.87
N ILE A 142 1.53 -7.49 -18.16
CA ILE A 142 2.33 -6.92 -19.25
C ILE A 142 1.34 -6.44 -20.34
N ASP A 143 1.51 -5.22 -20.82
CA ASP A 143 0.65 -4.61 -21.85
C ASP A 143 -0.85 -4.72 -21.55
N GLY A 144 -1.22 -4.55 -20.26
CA GLY A 144 -2.60 -4.62 -19.79
C GLY A 144 -3.18 -6.04 -19.74
N ARG A 145 -2.37 -7.07 -19.96
CA ARG A 145 -2.79 -8.49 -19.91
C ARG A 145 -2.13 -9.22 -18.75
N LYS A 146 -2.88 -10.11 -18.11
CA LYS A 146 -2.33 -11.03 -17.12
C LYS A 146 -1.53 -12.11 -17.85
N VAL A 147 -0.21 -12.17 -17.64
CA VAL A 147 0.69 -13.13 -18.28
C VAL A 147 1.11 -14.27 -17.35
N SER A 148 1.09 -14.05 -16.03
CA SER A 148 1.38 -15.09 -15.05
C SER A 148 0.66 -14.81 -13.73
N GLU A 149 0.40 -15.88 -12.95
CA GLU A 149 -0.18 -15.79 -11.61
C GLU A 149 0.26 -16.99 -10.77
N GLY A 150 0.72 -16.76 -9.55
CA GLY A 150 1.10 -17.85 -8.64
C GLY A 150 1.92 -17.39 -7.45
N THR A 151 2.52 -18.35 -6.76
CA THR A 151 3.60 -18.09 -5.80
C THR A 151 4.89 -17.78 -6.53
N LEU A 152 5.89 -17.26 -5.83
CA LEU A 152 7.23 -17.06 -6.38
C LEU A 152 7.79 -18.37 -6.98
N ASP A 153 7.67 -19.48 -6.25
CA ASP A 153 8.14 -20.79 -6.70
C ASP A 153 7.47 -21.24 -8.02
N ASN A 154 6.17 -20.97 -8.19
CA ASN A 154 5.47 -21.25 -9.44
C ASN A 154 6.05 -20.43 -10.58
N ILE A 155 6.22 -19.11 -10.39
CA ILE A 155 6.74 -18.20 -11.41
C ILE A 155 8.19 -18.57 -11.79
N TYR A 156 9.01 -18.90 -10.80
CA TYR A 156 10.40 -19.33 -11.04
C TYR A 156 10.47 -20.67 -11.81
N SER A 157 9.62 -21.64 -11.44
CA SER A 157 9.53 -22.91 -12.14
C SER A 157 9.08 -22.73 -13.58
N ASP A 158 8.07 -21.90 -13.84
CA ASP A 158 7.50 -21.69 -15.17
C ASP A 158 8.48 -20.93 -16.09
N THR A 159 9.30 -20.05 -15.52
CA THR A 159 10.26 -19.23 -16.30
C THR A 159 11.68 -19.82 -16.35
N GLY A 160 11.99 -20.79 -15.49
CA GLY A 160 13.35 -21.32 -15.33
C GLY A 160 14.33 -20.30 -14.75
N LYS A 161 13.83 -19.33 -13.94
CA LYS A 161 14.62 -18.28 -13.29
C LYS A 161 14.58 -18.44 -11.77
N ASP A 162 15.51 -17.79 -11.08
CA ASP A 162 15.70 -17.87 -9.63
C ASP A 162 15.46 -16.54 -8.91
N ASN A 163 15.06 -15.49 -9.65
CA ASN A 163 14.66 -14.18 -9.13
C ASN A 163 13.53 -13.58 -9.98
N LEU A 164 12.76 -12.68 -9.38
CA LEU A 164 11.56 -12.13 -10.01
C LEU A 164 11.87 -11.16 -11.16
N GLU A 165 12.99 -10.46 -11.10
CA GLU A 165 13.39 -9.53 -12.16
C GLU A 165 13.68 -10.30 -13.47
N ASP A 166 14.50 -11.34 -13.43
CA ASP A 166 14.78 -12.17 -14.60
C ASP A 166 13.54 -12.94 -15.07
N ALA A 167 12.69 -13.41 -14.12
CA ALA A 167 11.43 -14.05 -14.45
C ALA A 167 10.48 -13.09 -15.20
N PHE A 168 10.38 -11.84 -14.75
CA PHE A 168 9.59 -10.82 -15.43
C PHE A 168 10.08 -10.56 -16.86
N PHE A 169 11.39 -10.41 -17.06
CA PHE A 169 11.95 -10.21 -18.41
C PHE A 169 11.74 -11.43 -19.31
N GLU A 170 11.79 -12.65 -18.79
CA GLU A 170 11.48 -13.84 -19.56
C GLU A 170 10.00 -13.87 -19.99
N LEU A 171 9.07 -13.57 -19.07
CA LEU A 171 7.63 -13.45 -19.37
C LEU A 171 7.38 -12.35 -20.41
N TYR A 172 8.05 -11.20 -20.27
CA TYR A 172 7.99 -10.11 -21.24
C TYR A 172 8.43 -10.57 -22.65
N ARG A 173 9.56 -11.28 -22.74
CA ARG A 173 10.09 -11.80 -23.98
C ARG A 173 9.15 -12.83 -24.64
N LEU A 174 8.54 -13.69 -23.85
CA LEU A 174 7.59 -14.70 -24.34
C LEU A 174 6.33 -14.04 -24.88
N ASN A 175 5.76 -13.11 -24.14
CA ASN A 175 4.55 -12.38 -24.55
C ASN A 175 4.73 -11.64 -25.90
N HIS A 176 5.91 -11.05 -26.16
CA HIS A 176 6.20 -10.34 -27.41
C HIS A 176 6.64 -11.24 -28.58
N LYS A 177 6.91 -12.53 -28.33
CA LYS A 177 7.15 -13.50 -29.40
C LYS A 177 5.87 -14.07 -29.99
N GLU A 178 4.81 -14.15 -29.20
CA GLU A 178 3.50 -14.61 -29.64
C GLU A 178 2.75 -13.59 -30.52
N ASP A 179 3.13 -12.29 -30.42
CA ASP A 179 2.56 -11.21 -31.24
C ASP A 179 3.26 -11.03 -32.62
N ARG A 180 4.21 -11.92 -33.01
CA ARG A 180 4.88 -11.93 -34.32
C ARG A 180 4.50 -13.18 -35.13
#